data_308261b9dcfee0291d1183aec4e7b4c1
#
_entry.id   308261b9dcfee0291d1183aec4e7b4c1
#
_cell.length_a   1.000
_cell.length_b   1.000
_cell.length_c   1.000
_cell.angle_alpha   90.00
_cell.angle_beta   90.00
_cell.angle_gamma   90.00
#
_symmetry.space_group_name_H-M   'P 1'
#
loop_
_entity.id
_entity.type
_entity.pdbx_description
1 polymer ?
#
loop_
_entity_poly.entity_id
_entity_poly.type
_entity_poly.pdbx_seq_one_letter_code
_entity_poly.pdbx_strand_id
1 'polypeptide(L)'
;MRMGKRYLTIILLMSMALGTVWAQKQVVYTPTWTAQAQFAGFYVADAMGFYKDAGLDVVIKHPTASSSGINRLKKGESQFVTLQLVPAMEMIDDGDQLVNVMQYFQQSGLMVVSHEPLKSFESLNGKRVGRFRVGISLLPIALGRKLNLDIEWIPFASHTNLYVSGAIDATLAMNYNELYQLKMAGQRLKKDQLLYMRDVGYNVPEDGLYVTKDYYKTHRTEVDQFVKATIKGWEWVAAHPKETLDIVMLYMRQTGTHSNLSAQQWMLDECLKLLVHPKTGKRSYQLDPEGFDLTNQILCEGGVLKKPITYKQMTQP
;
A
#
# COMPACT_ATOMS: atom_id res chain seq x y z
N MET A 1 -18.52 10.08 -70.77
CA MET A 1 -18.31 11.02 -69.70
C MET A 1 -19.20 10.68 -68.49
N ARG A 2 -19.00 9.54 -67.84
CA ARG A 2 -19.82 9.09 -66.65
C ARG A 2 -19.07 8.18 -65.68
N MET A 3 -17.74 8.38 -65.48
CA MET A 3 -16.96 7.58 -64.54
C MET A 3 -16.40 8.38 -63.34
N GLY A 4 -16.58 9.69 -63.27
CA GLY A 4 -15.98 10.52 -62.21
C GLY A 4 -16.80 10.67 -60.93
N LYS A 5 -18.08 10.32 -60.88
CA LYS A 5 -18.94 10.57 -59.70
C LYS A 5 -18.99 9.42 -58.67
N ARG A 6 -18.57 8.20 -59.05
CA ARG A 6 -18.59 7.05 -58.12
C ARG A 6 -17.39 6.98 -57.19
N TYR A 7 -16.26 7.55 -57.54
CA TYR A 7 -15.04 7.54 -56.68
C TYR A 7 -15.07 8.62 -55.59
N LEU A 8 -15.80 9.73 -55.82
CA LEU A 8 -15.89 10.79 -54.80
C LEU A 8 -16.76 10.40 -53.59
N THR A 9 -17.75 9.51 -53.78
CA THR A 9 -18.63 9.04 -52.71
C THR A 9 -17.96 7.98 -51.82
N ILE A 10 -17.02 7.20 -52.33
CA ILE A 10 -16.29 6.18 -51.59
C ILE A 10 -15.21 6.83 -50.70
N ILE A 11 -14.59 7.93 -51.15
CA ILE A 11 -13.59 8.67 -50.34
C ILE A 11 -14.27 9.41 -49.19
N LEU A 12 -15.51 9.91 -49.37
CA LEU A 12 -16.24 10.60 -48.30
C LEU A 12 -16.79 9.65 -47.21
N LEU A 13 -17.02 8.37 -47.54
CA LEU A 13 -17.45 7.35 -46.58
C LEU A 13 -16.28 6.72 -45.82
N MET A 14 -15.05 6.81 -46.31
CA MET A 14 -13.84 6.34 -45.63
C MET A 14 -13.30 7.36 -44.63
N SER A 15 -13.69 8.63 -44.74
CA SER A 15 -13.25 9.68 -43.79
C SER A 15 -14.13 9.79 -42.54
N MET A 16 -15.26 9.07 -42.44
CA MET A 16 -16.12 9.06 -41.23
C MET A 16 -15.81 7.93 -40.25
N ALA A 17 -14.82 7.08 -40.52
CA ALA A 17 -14.35 6.03 -39.64
C ALA A 17 -13.09 6.41 -38.83
N LEU A 18 -12.71 7.68 -38.81
CA LEU A 18 -11.78 8.21 -37.81
C LEU A 18 -12.57 8.30 -36.50
N GLY A 19 -12.72 7.16 -35.86
CA GLY A 19 -13.15 7.12 -34.49
C GLY A 19 -12.36 8.19 -33.70
N THR A 20 -13.06 9.02 -32.97
CA THR A 20 -12.45 9.95 -32.00
C THR A 20 -11.52 9.11 -31.12
N VAL A 21 -10.23 9.15 -31.41
CA VAL A 21 -9.21 8.70 -30.46
C VAL A 21 -9.37 9.67 -29.29
N TRP A 22 -10.15 9.26 -28.32
CA TRP A 22 -10.18 9.99 -27.04
C TRP A 22 -8.75 9.95 -26.53
N ALA A 23 -8.10 11.10 -26.47
CA ALA A 23 -6.79 11.19 -25.84
C ALA A 23 -6.96 10.67 -24.40
N GLN A 24 -6.34 9.51 -24.11
CA GLN A 24 -6.36 8.94 -22.79
C GLN A 24 -5.76 9.98 -21.83
N LYS A 25 -6.45 10.25 -20.74
CA LYS A 25 -5.94 11.20 -19.75
C LYS A 25 -4.83 10.56 -18.96
N GLN A 26 -3.65 11.14 -19.02
CA GLN A 26 -2.51 10.65 -18.27
C GLN A 26 -2.70 10.97 -16.78
N VAL A 27 -2.55 9.95 -15.94
CA VAL A 27 -2.56 10.05 -14.48
C VAL A 27 -1.32 9.36 -13.91
N VAL A 28 -0.75 9.92 -12.87
CA VAL A 28 0.43 9.36 -12.20
C VAL A 28 0.01 8.70 -10.89
N TYR A 29 0.39 7.45 -10.73
CA TYR A 29 0.30 6.71 -9.48
C TYR A 29 1.68 6.53 -8.85
N THR A 30 1.82 6.82 -7.56
CA THR A 30 3.05 6.58 -6.80
C THR A 30 2.79 5.63 -5.63
N PRO A 31 3.35 4.40 -5.67
CA PRO A 31 3.36 3.49 -4.53
C PRO A 31 4.08 4.06 -3.31
N THR A 32 3.82 3.52 -2.13
CA THR A 32 4.51 3.95 -0.90
C THR A 32 5.97 3.48 -0.82
N TRP A 33 6.35 2.47 -1.61
CA TRP A 33 7.68 1.83 -1.56
C TRP A 33 8.23 1.51 -2.95
N THR A 34 9.46 0.97 -2.99
CA THR A 34 10.08 0.45 -4.22
C THR A 34 9.27 -0.69 -4.83
N ALA A 35 9.53 -1.01 -6.10
CA ALA A 35 8.79 -2.04 -6.82
C ALA A 35 8.93 -3.42 -6.15
N GLN A 36 7.78 -4.04 -5.86
CA GLN A 36 7.69 -5.35 -5.21
C GLN A 36 6.25 -5.90 -5.29
N ALA A 37 6.04 -7.16 -4.93
CA ALA A 37 4.75 -7.84 -5.01
C ALA A 37 3.63 -7.20 -4.17
N GLN A 38 3.96 -6.37 -3.18
CA GLN A 38 3.00 -5.56 -2.40
C GLN A 38 2.09 -4.70 -3.29
N PHE A 39 2.52 -4.36 -4.51
CA PHE A 39 1.78 -3.51 -5.44
C PHE A 39 1.26 -4.27 -6.67
N ALA A 40 1.23 -5.60 -6.60
CA ALA A 40 0.92 -6.48 -7.73
C ALA A 40 -0.39 -6.13 -8.45
N GLY A 41 -1.45 -5.76 -7.72
CA GLY A 41 -2.74 -5.40 -8.33
C GLY A 41 -2.67 -4.20 -9.26
N PHE A 42 -1.81 -3.23 -8.94
CA PHE A 42 -1.58 -2.05 -9.78
C PHE A 42 -0.79 -2.41 -11.04
N TYR A 43 0.25 -3.26 -10.91
CA TYR A 43 1.05 -3.71 -12.05
C TYR A 43 0.23 -4.58 -13.01
N VAL A 44 -0.60 -5.46 -12.47
CA VAL A 44 -1.50 -6.28 -13.27
C VAL A 44 -2.54 -5.41 -13.97
N ALA A 45 -3.12 -4.42 -13.29
CA ALA A 45 -4.08 -3.51 -13.90
C ALA A 45 -3.47 -2.74 -15.09
N ASP A 46 -2.20 -2.37 -14.99
CA ASP A 46 -1.47 -1.72 -16.09
C ASP A 46 -1.09 -2.72 -17.19
N ALA A 47 -0.40 -3.80 -16.84
CA ALA A 47 0.09 -4.79 -17.80
C ALA A 47 -1.02 -5.48 -18.60
N MET A 48 -2.17 -5.74 -17.96
CA MET A 48 -3.35 -6.34 -18.61
C MET A 48 -4.25 -5.32 -19.32
N GLY A 49 -3.87 -4.04 -19.33
CA GLY A 49 -4.59 -3.00 -20.02
C GLY A 49 -5.88 -2.53 -19.34
N PHE A 50 -6.15 -2.91 -18.06
CA PHE A 50 -7.40 -2.54 -17.38
C PHE A 50 -7.56 -1.04 -17.20
N TYR A 51 -6.45 -0.31 -17.01
CA TYR A 51 -6.48 1.16 -16.99
C TYR A 51 -6.81 1.74 -18.37
N LYS A 52 -6.21 1.20 -19.44
CA LYS A 52 -6.48 1.64 -20.82
C LYS A 52 -7.94 1.39 -21.22
N ASP A 53 -8.49 0.23 -20.86
CA ASP A 53 -9.90 -0.11 -21.07
C ASP A 53 -10.84 0.86 -20.31
N ALA A 54 -10.37 1.40 -19.18
CA ALA A 54 -11.07 2.42 -18.41
C ALA A 54 -10.85 3.85 -18.93
N GLY A 55 -10.09 4.05 -20.02
CA GLY A 55 -9.82 5.35 -20.62
C GLY A 55 -8.68 6.13 -19.98
N LEU A 56 -7.84 5.48 -19.15
CA LEU A 56 -6.74 6.10 -18.45
C LEU A 56 -5.37 5.67 -19.03
N ASP A 57 -4.46 6.63 -19.18
CA ASP A 57 -3.03 6.40 -19.40
C ASP A 57 -2.30 6.52 -18.06
N VAL A 58 -2.05 5.39 -17.41
CA VAL A 58 -1.48 5.37 -16.06
C VAL A 58 0.03 5.24 -16.12
N VAL A 59 0.72 6.13 -15.42
CA VAL A 59 2.18 6.07 -15.25
C VAL A 59 2.50 5.74 -13.79
N ILE A 60 3.11 4.58 -13.57
CA ILE A 60 3.53 4.14 -12.23
C ILE A 60 4.93 4.67 -11.94
N LYS A 61 5.06 5.57 -10.96
CA LYS A 61 6.32 6.17 -10.54
C LYS A 61 6.64 5.83 -9.10
N HIS A 62 7.58 4.92 -8.90
CA HIS A 62 8.05 4.57 -7.55
C HIS A 62 8.76 5.73 -6.85
N PRO A 63 8.73 5.78 -5.50
CA PRO A 63 9.49 6.78 -4.75
C PRO A 63 11.01 6.58 -4.95
N THR A 64 11.73 7.68 -4.80
CA THR A 64 13.19 7.72 -4.79
C THR A 64 13.68 8.31 -3.47
N ALA A 65 14.98 8.29 -3.22
CA ALA A 65 15.58 8.93 -2.03
C ALA A 65 15.20 10.41 -1.88
N SER A 66 14.97 11.12 -3.01
CA SER A 66 14.67 12.55 -3.06
C SER A 66 13.18 12.87 -3.25
N SER A 67 12.33 11.88 -3.55
CA SER A 67 10.92 12.13 -3.91
C SER A 67 10.01 11.00 -3.43
N SER A 68 9.36 11.21 -2.29
CA SER A 68 8.33 10.30 -1.76
C SER A 68 6.97 10.49 -2.47
N GLY A 69 6.08 9.49 -2.33
CA GLY A 69 4.70 9.60 -2.81
C GLY A 69 3.96 10.80 -2.20
N ILE A 70 4.16 11.05 -0.91
CA ILE A 70 3.58 12.21 -0.20
C ILE A 70 4.05 13.53 -0.83
N ASN A 71 5.35 13.68 -1.09
CA ASN A 71 5.89 14.88 -1.70
C ASN A 71 5.34 15.10 -3.11
N ARG A 72 5.21 14.02 -3.90
CA ARG A 72 4.63 14.08 -5.25
C ARG A 72 3.15 14.46 -5.21
N LEU A 73 2.39 13.90 -4.28
CA LEU A 73 0.97 14.23 -4.10
C LEU A 73 0.79 15.73 -3.76
N LYS A 74 1.56 16.23 -2.78
CA LYS A 74 1.51 17.63 -2.34
C LYS A 74 1.89 18.61 -3.46
N LYS A 75 2.76 18.22 -4.38
CA LYS A 75 3.16 19.03 -5.54
C LYS A 75 2.25 18.85 -6.78
N GLY A 76 1.25 17.95 -6.71
CA GLY A 76 0.41 17.62 -7.86
C GLY A 76 1.10 16.77 -8.92
N GLU A 77 2.31 16.26 -8.65
CA GLU A 77 3.10 15.39 -9.54
C GLU A 77 2.56 13.95 -9.60
N SER A 78 1.74 13.56 -8.63
CA SER A 78 0.98 12.32 -8.59
C SER A 78 -0.45 12.60 -8.19
N GLN A 79 -1.39 11.98 -8.88
CA GLN A 79 -2.82 12.07 -8.58
C GLN A 79 -3.24 11.02 -7.57
N PHE A 80 -2.63 9.83 -7.68
CA PHE A 80 -2.90 8.68 -6.81
C PHE A 80 -1.65 8.27 -6.06
N VAL A 81 -1.78 8.00 -4.77
CA VAL A 81 -0.70 7.47 -3.95
C VAL A 81 -1.18 6.33 -3.07
N THR A 82 -0.35 5.32 -2.88
CA THR A 82 -0.55 4.37 -1.79
C THR A 82 0.09 4.93 -0.53
N LEU A 83 -0.66 4.94 0.56
CA LEU A 83 -0.17 5.23 1.90
C LEU A 83 -0.71 4.16 2.86
N GLN A 84 0.01 3.93 3.94
CA GLN A 84 -0.55 3.22 5.08
C GLN A 84 -1.54 4.13 5.82
N LEU A 85 -2.55 3.55 6.47
CA LEU A 85 -3.60 4.30 7.17
C LEU A 85 -3.02 5.24 8.23
N VAL A 86 -2.05 4.77 9.02
CA VAL A 86 -1.45 5.55 10.12
C VAL A 86 -0.80 6.86 9.64
N PRO A 87 0.14 6.87 8.68
CA PRO A 87 0.69 8.11 8.15
C PRO A 87 -0.34 8.97 7.41
N ALA A 88 -1.36 8.37 6.79
CA ALA A 88 -2.44 9.16 6.17
C ALA A 88 -3.26 9.92 7.23
N MET A 89 -3.51 9.30 8.38
CA MET A 89 -4.18 9.96 9.51
C MET A 89 -3.33 11.08 10.10
N GLU A 90 -2.01 10.87 10.28
CA GLU A 90 -1.07 11.91 10.72
C GLU A 90 -1.10 13.11 9.76
N MET A 91 -1.06 12.87 8.45
CA MET A 91 -1.16 13.94 7.45
C MET A 91 -2.47 14.74 7.56
N ILE A 92 -3.61 14.07 7.79
CA ILE A 92 -4.89 14.76 7.98
C ILE A 92 -4.90 15.57 9.29
N ASP A 93 -4.30 15.07 10.37
CA ASP A 93 -4.17 15.81 11.63
C ASP A 93 -3.30 17.06 11.48
N ASP A 94 -2.29 16.99 10.58
CA ASP A 94 -1.44 18.12 10.20
C ASP A 94 -2.07 19.09 9.19
N GLY A 95 -3.31 18.80 8.73
CA GLY A 95 -4.11 19.70 7.90
C GLY A 95 -4.17 19.31 6.42
N ASP A 96 -3.52 18.23 5.99
CA ASP A 96 -3.61 17.75 4.61
C ASP A 96 -5.04 17.28 4.28
N GLN A 97 -5.48 17.58 3.06
CA GLN A 97 -6.82 17.24 2.60
C GLN A 97 -6.78 15.98 1.73
N LEU A 98 -6.88 14.80 2.38
CA LEU A 98 -6.83 13.49 1.73
C LEU A 98 -8.19 12.79 1.75
N VAL A 99 -8.40 11.90 0.78
CA VAL A 99 -9.50 10.94 0.73
C VAL A 99 -8.93 9.54 0.50
N ASN A 100 -9.28 8.58 1.36
CA ASN A 100 -9.11 7.17 1.09
C ASN A 100 -10.16 6.73 0.08
N VAL A 101 -9.74 6.38 -1.12
CA VAL A 101 -10.64 5.97 -2.22
C VAL A 101 -10.68 4.45 -2.41
N MET A 102 -9.73 3.73 -1.81
CA MET A 102 -9.70 2.28 -1.79
C MET A 102 -8.79 1.80 -0.65
N GLN A 103 -9.27 0.89 0.17
CA GLN A 103 -8.48 0.22 1.20
C GLN A 103 -8.26 -1.24 0.80
N TYR A 104 -7.05 -1.60 0.38
CA TYR A 104 -6.83 -2.95 -0.11
C TYR A 104 -6.23 -3.89 0.94
N PHE A 105 -5.33 -3.45 1.84
CA PHE A 105 -4.94 -4.25 2.99
C PHE A 105 -5.90 -4.01 4.16
N GLN A 106 -6.74 -5.02 4.40
CA GLN A 106 -7.80 -5.02 5.42
C GLN A 106 -7.29 -5.44 6.80
N GLN A 107 -6.08 -5.98 6.85
CA GLN A 107 -5.45 -6.51 8.05
C GLN A 107 -4.02 -6.00 8.17
N SER A 108 -3.51 -6.05 9.41
CA SER A 108 -2.13 -5.72 9.69
C SER A 108 -1.18 -6.86 9.34
N GLY A 109 -0.16 -6.55 8.54
CA GLY A 109 1.01 -7.38 8.34
C GLY A 109 2.13 -7.09 9.35
N LEU A 110 1.94 -6.06 10.20
CA LEU A 110 2.93 -5.65 11.19
C LEU A 110 3.06 -6.69 12.29
N MET A 111 4.31 -6.93 12.67
CA MET A 111 4.66 -7.85 13.75
C MET A 111 5.90 -7.39 14.50
N VAL A 112 6.13 -7.96 15.66
CA VAL A 112 7.38 -7.90 16.39
C VAL A 112 8.08 -9.24 16.30
N VAL A 113 9.38 -9.22 15.99
CA VAL A 113 10.28 -10.38 16.06
C VAL A 113 11.26 -10.13 17.19
N SER A 114 11.42 -11.09 18.11
CA SER A 114 12.26 -10.96 19.28
C SER A 114 13.23 -12.13 19.43
N HIS A 115 14.39 -11.89 20.06
CA HIS A 115 15.30 -12.95 20.46
C HIS A 115 14.71 -13.80 21.60
N GLU A 116 13.90 -13.20 22.47
CA GLU A 116 13.24 -13.84 23.59
C GLU A 116 11.75 -14.09 23.28
N PRO A 117 11.11 -15.06 23.94
CA PRO A 117 9.68 -15.29 23.82
C PRO A 117 8.85 -14.06 24.19
N LEU A 118 7.82 -13.75 23.37
CA LEU A 118 6.86 -12.68 23.60
C LEU A 118 5.49 -13.28 23.93
N LYS A 119 4.92 -12.92 25.08
CA LYS A 119 3.56 -13.32 25.47
C LYS A 119 2.52 -12.29 25.01
N SER A 120 2.91 -11.03 24.99
CA SER A 120 2.08 -9.90 24.60
C SER A 120 2.97 -8.72 24.23
N PHE A 121 2.38 -7.59 23.84
CA PHE A 121 3.12 -6.38 23.49
C PHE A 121 3.87 -5.80 24.71
N GLU A 122 3.34 -5.96 25.93
CA GLU A 122 3.96 -5.54 27.19
C GLU A 122 5.28 -6.26 27.48
N SER A 123 5.53 -7.41 26.84
CA SER A 123 6.84 -8.11 26.92
C SER A 123 8.00 -7.27 26.35
N LEU A 124 7.70 -6.17 25.65
CA LEU A 124 8.71 -5.23 25.13
C LEU A 124 9.19 -4.20 26.16
N ASN A 125 8.61 -4.16 27.35
CA ASN A 125 9.04 -3.22 28.39
C ASN A 125 10.52 -3.41 28.74
N GLY A 126 11.28 -2.31 28.78
CA GLY A 126 12.72 -2.29 29.03
C GLY A 126 13.59 -2.81 27.88
N LYS A 127 13.03 -3.03 26.67
CA LYS A 127 13.76 -3.60 25.53
C LYS A 127 14.14 -2.54 24.50
N ARG A 128 15.24 -2.80 23.78
CA ARG A 128 15.65 -2.07 22.59
C ARG A 128 14.97 -2.66 21.37
N VAL A 129 14.08 -1.90 20.75
CA VAL A 129 13.24 -2.36 19.66
C VAL A 129 13.53 -1.59 18.37
N GLY A 130 13.95 -2.30 17.34
CA GLY A 130 14.15 -1.73 16.02
C GLY A 130 12.82 -1.29 15.39
N ARG A 131 12.79 -0.10 14.78
CA ARG A 131 11.61 0.46 14.12
C ARG A 131 11.92 1.06 12.77
N PHE A 132 10.95 1.06 11.87
CA PHE A 132 11.01 1.88 10.66
C PHE A 132 11.13 3.35 11.02
N ARG A 133 11.81 4.14 10.20
CA ARG A 133 12.02 5.58 10.49
C ARG A 133 10.71 6.37 10.48
N VAL A 134 9.76 5.97 9.66
CA VAL A 134 8.46 6.64 9.45
C VAL A 134 7.33 5.61 9.26
N GLY A 135 6.12 6.10 9.13
CA GLY A 135 4.98 5.31 8.70
C GLY A 135 4.39 4.44 9.80
N ILE A 136 4.25 3.16 9.52
CA ILE A 136 3.53 2.20 10.38
C ILE A 136 4.12 2.10 11.81
N SER A 137 5.37 2.49 12.03
CA SER A 137 5.99 2.48 13.37
C SER A 137 5.33 3.42 14.37
N LEU A 138 4.56 4.41 13.91
CA LEU A 138 3.82 5.30 14.80
C LEU A 138 2.77 4.55 15.62
N LEU A 139 2.17 3.49 15.05
CA LEU A 139 1.19 2.67 15.77
C LEU A 139 1.79 1.96 17.01
N PRO A 140 2.86 1.15 16.89
CA PRO A 140 3.46 0.51 18.07
C PRO A 140 4.10 1.52 19.04
N ILE A 141 4.60 2.68 18.57
CA ILE A 141 5.08 3.74 19.44
C ILE A 141 3.93 4.32 20.26
N ALA A 142 2.80 4.64 19.62
CA ALA A 142 1.60 5.12 20.30
C ALA A 142 1.08 4.10 21.33
N LEU A 143 1.07 2.83 20.94
CA LEU A 143 0.66 1.74 21.83
C LEU A 143 1.60 1.60 23.04
N GLY A 144 2.91 1.68 22.85
CA GLY A 144 3.89 1.67 23.94
C GLY A 144 3.65 2.81 24.93
N ARG A 145 3.37 4.03 24.43
CA ARG A 145 3.02 5.18 25.28
C ARG A 145 1.70 4.98 26.02
N LYS A 146 0.66 4.52 25.33
CA LYS A 146 -0.65 4.21 25.94
C LYS A 146 -0.53 3.20 27.08
N LEU A 147 0.34 2.20 26.94
CA LEU A 147 0.56 1.15 27.92
C LEU A 147 1.64 1.51 28.95
N ASN A 148 2.20 2.73 28.92
CA ASN A 148 3.28 3.22 29.79
C ASN A 148 4.51 2.27 29.79
N LEU A 149 4.89 1.76 28.63
CA LEU A 149 6.05 0.89 28.49
C LEU A 149 7.32 1.72 28.25
N ASP A 150 8.40 1.33 28.91
CA ASP A 150 9.74 1.87 28.68
C ASP A 150 10.40 1.07 27.54
N ILE A 151 10.21 1.54 26.29
CA ILE A 151 10.78 0.91 25.10
C ILE A 151 11.77 1.88 24.44
N GLU A 152 13.01 1.42 24.30
CA GLU A 152 14.02 2.15 23.54
C GLU A 152 13.85 1.88 22.05
N TRP A 153 13.25 2.83 21.33
CA TRP A 153 13.01 2.72 19.90
C TRP A 153 14.22 3.08 19.07
N ILE A 154 14.83 2.08 18.40
CA ILE A 154 16.03 2.24 17.58
C ILE A 154 15.62 2.36 16.10
N PRO A 155 15.73 3.55 15.47
CA PRO A 155 15.42 3.71 14.05
C PRO A 155 16.50 3.04 13.19
N PHE A 156 16.09 2.25 12.21
CA PHE A 156 17.01 1.57 11.31
C PHE A 156 16.88 2.03 9.85
N ALA A 157 17.99 1.94 9.11
CA ALA A 157 18.04 2.14 7.67
C ALA A 157 18.01 0.82 6.89
N SER A 158 18.58 -0.26 7.48
CA SER A 158 18.56 -1.63 6.95
C SER A 158 18.11 -2.56 8.08
N HIS A 159 17.01 -3.23 7.86
CA HIS A 159 16.17 -3.82 8.90
C HIS A 159 16.78 -5.00 9.63
N THR A 160 17.46 -5.89 8.93
CA THR A 160 17.83 -7.18 9.49
C THR A 160 19.13 -7.16 10.26
N ASN A 161 20.07 -6.27 9.92
CA ASN A 161 21.44 -6.30 10.43
C ASN A 161 21.53 -6.07 11.94
N LEU A 162 20.80 -5.09 12.49
CA LEU A 162 20.81 -4.81 13.94
C LEU A 162 20.23 -5.97 14.74
N TYR A 163 19.17 -6.60 14.24
CA TYR A 163 18.58 -7.75 14.89
C TYR A 163 19.49 -8.98 14.76
N VAL A 164 19.95 -9.29 13.55
CA VAL A 164 20.82 -10.46 13.29
C VAL A 164 22.12 -10.42 14.10
N SER A 165 22.69 -9.22 14.32
CA SER A 165 23.89 -9.03 15.14
C SER A 165 23.65 -9.06 16.66
N GLY A 166 22.39 -9.11 17.11
CA GLY A 166 22.05 -9.00 18.53
C GLY A 166 22.20 -7.59 19.12
N ALA A 167 22.33 -6.55 18.28
CA ALA A 167 22.44 -5.16 18.74
C ALA A 167 21.14 -4.60 19.30
N ILE A 168 20.02 -5.23 18.99
CA ILE A 168 18.67 -4.92 19.52
C ILE A 168 17.98 -6.19 19.98
N ASP A 169 17.07 -6.06 20.94
CA ASP A 169 16.39 -7.22 21.58
C ASP A 169 15.22 -7.72 20.74
N ALA A 170 14.55 -6.82 20.01
CA ALA A 170 13.45 -7.11 19.12
C ALA A 170 13.42 -6.13 17.93
N THR A 171 12.65 -6.43 16.91
CA THR A 171 12.47 -5.56 15.75
C THR A 171 11.03 -5.59 15.25
N LEU A 172 10.53 -4.45 14.80
CA LEU A 172 9.34 -4.40 13.97
C LEU A 172 9.65 -5.03 12.60
N ALA A 173 8.69 -5.73 12.04
CA ALA A 173 8.79 -6.38 10.74
C ALA A 173 7.42 -6.43 10.07
N MET A 174 7.39 -6.40 8.74
CA MET A 174 6.22 -6.80 7.98
C MET A 174 6.32 -8.30 7.70
N ASN A 175 5.25 -9.03 7.95
CA ASN A 175 5.22 -10.48 7.75
C ASN A 175 5.52 -10.88 6.29
N TYR A 176 5.17 -10.01 5.35
CA TYR A 176 5.38 -10.24 3.94
C TYR A 176 6.81 -9.87 3.45
N ASN A 177 7.60 -9.14 4.22
CA ASN A 177 8.93 -8.68 3.80
C ASN A 177 10.04 -9.04 4.81
N GLU A 178 10.17 -8.30 5.91
CA GLU A 178 11.29 -8.44 6.85
C GLU A 178 11.34 -9.81 7.52
N LEU A 179 10.19 -10.44 7.79
CA LEU A 179 10.16 -11.81 8.31
C LEU A 179 10.86 -12.79 7.37
N TYR A 180 10.63 -12.66 6.06
CA TYR A 180 11.33 -13.49 5.07
C TYR A 180 12.83 -13.19 5.05
N GLN A 181 13.23 -11.92 5.09
CA GLN A 181 14.63 -11.52 5.12
C GLN A 181 15.36 -12.11 6.34
N LEU A 182 14.76 -12.07 7.53
CA LEU A 182 15.31 -12.66 8.76
C LEU A 182 15.51 -14.17 8.62
N LYS A 183 14.53 -14.88 8.05
CA LYS A 183 14.67 -16.33 7.76
C LYS A 183 15.82 -16.61 6.80
N MET A 184 15.95 -15.80 5.74
CA MET A 184 17.05 -15.98 4.75
C MET A 184 18.41 -15.59 5.33
N ALA A 185 18.45 -14.71 6.34
CA ALA A 185 19.65 -14.40 7.12
C ALA A 185 20.01 -15.52 8.14
N GLY A 186 19.35 -16.67 8.09
CA GLY A 186 19.63 -17.82 8.94
C GLY A 186 19.00 -17.79 10.33
N GLN A 187 18.08 -16.83 10.61
CA GLN A 187 17.41 -16.76 11.89
C GLN A 187 16.40 -17.91 12.04
N ARG A 188 16.63 -18.77 13.04
CA ARG A 188 15.71 -19.88 13.39
C ARG A 188 14.66 -19.40 14.39
N LEU A 189 13.68 -18.66 13.87
CA LEU A 189 12.65 -18.02 14.69
C LEU A 189 11.63 -19.07 15.17
N LYS A 190 11.40 -19.11 16.49
CA LYS A 190 10.35 -19.92 17.12
C LYS A 190 9.01 -19.17 17.09
N LYS A 191 7.89 -19.89 17.20
CA LYS A 191 6.56 -19.30 17.16
C LYS A 191 6.34 -18.26 18.27
N ASP A 192 6.84 -18.51 19.46
CA ASP A 192 6.74 -17.64 20.63
C ASP A 192 7.66 -16.40 20.58
N GLN A 193 8.54 -16.30 19.58
CA GLN A 193 9.37 -15.13 19.27
C GLN A 193 8.72 -14.20 18.25
N LEU A 194 7.52 -14.54 17.76
CA LEU A 194 6.78 -13.83 16.73
C LEU A 194 5.47 -13.31 17.30
N LEU A 195 5.32 -12.02 17.42
CA LEU A 195 4.09 -11.38 17.88
C LEU A 195 3.44 -10.61 16.73
N TYR A 196 2.42 -11.17 16.12
CA TYR A 196 1.63 -10.47 15.10
C TYR A 196 0.69 -9.48 15.79
N MET A 197 0.72 -8.21 15.40
CA MET A 197 -0.12 -7.17 16.01
C MET A 197 -1.62 -7.52 15.87
N ARG A 198 -2.02 -8.12 14.76
CA ARG A 198 -3.40 -8.56 14.52
C ARG A 198 -3.89 -9.65 15.50
N ASP A 199 -2.98 -10.49 16.01
CA ASP A 199 -3.34 -11.62 16.88
C ASP A 199 -3.46 -11.19 18.36
N VAL A 200 -3.01 -9.99 18.70
CA VAL A 200 -3.00 -9.45 20.06
C VAL A 200 -3.92 -8.23 20.22
N GLY A 201 -4.92 -8.09 19.34
CA GLY A 201 -5.94 -7.07 19.46
C GLY A 201 -5.68 -5.77 18.68
N TYR A 202 -4.60 -5.71 17.90
CA TYR A 202 -4.21 -4.51 17.16
C TYR A 202 -4.24 -4.75 15.63
N ASN A 203 -5.31 -5.40 15.17
CA ASN A 203 -5.52 -5.65 13.74
C ASN A 203 -6.10 -4.41 13.06
N VAL A 204 -5.22 -3.57 12.53
CA VAL A 204 -5.60 -2.34 11.84
C VAL A 204 -5.42 -2.49 10.32
N PRO A 205 -6.26 -1.83 9.49
CA PRO A 205 -6.02 -1.73 8.05
C PRO A 205 -4.68 -1.02 7.77
N GLU A 206 -3.98 -1.44 6.73
CA GLU A 206 -2.69 -0.82 6.40
C GLU A 206 -2.74 -0.06 5.08
N ASP A 207 -2.35 -0.68 3.98
CA ASP A 207 -2.21 0.02 2.71
C ASP A 207 -3.55 0.37 2.08
N GLY A 208 -3.73 1.65 1.79
CA GLY A 208 -4.85 2.21 1.06
C GLY A 208 -4.41 3.10 -0.09
N LEU A 209 -5.34 3.40 -0.98
CA LEU A 209 -5.17 4.32 -2.09
C LEU A 209 -5.80 5.68 -1.74
N TYR A 210 -5.03 6.73 -1.96
CA TYR A 210 -5.40 8.09 -1.57
C TYR A 210 -5.26 9.06 -2.73
N VAL A 211 -6.12 10.06 -2.70
CA VAL A 211 -6.09 11.25 -3.56
C VAL A 211 -6.29 12.50 -2.69
N THR A 212 -6.01 13.69 -3.22
CA THR A 212 -6.42 14.93 -2.54
C THR A 212 -7.94 15.12 -2.65
N LYS A 213 -8.55 15.80 -1.67
CA LYS A 213 -9.99 16.15 -1.70
C LYS A 213 -10.36 16.97 -2.93
N ASP A 214 -9.48 17.87 -3.34
CA ASP A 214 -9.70 18.69 -4.52
C ASP A 214 -9.72 17.86 -5.80
N TYR A 215 -8.74 16.95 -5.97
CA TYR A 215 -8.71 16.04 -7.11
C TYR A 215 -9.96 15.13 -7.13
N TYR A 216 -10.36 14.60 -5.97
CA TYR A 216 -11.56 13.79 -5.86
C TYR A 216 -12.83 14.53 -6.31
N LYS A 217 -12.98 15.82 -5.92
CA LYS A 217 -14.14 16.64 -6.30
C LYS A 217 -14.18 16.97 -7.78
N THR A 218 -13.02 17.30 -8.34
CA THR A 218 -12.92 17.79 -9.73
C THR A 218 -12.79 16.67 -10.76
N HIS A 219 -12.33 15.46 -10.35
CA HIS A 219 -12.02 14.33 -11.25
C HIS A 219 -12.67 13.01 -10.80
N ARG A 220 -13.89 13.09 -10.27
CA ARG A 220 -14.58 11.91 -9.68
C ARG A 220 -14.63 10.71 -10.60
N THR A 221 -14.95 10.91 -11.89
CA THR A 221 -15.03 9.83 -12.87
C THR A 221 -13.68 9.10 -13.04
N GLU A 222 -12.57 9.83 -13.08
CA GLU A 222 -11.24 9.26 -13.19
C GLU A 222 -10.86 8.46 -11.95
N VAL A 223 -11.20 8.97 -10.77
CA VAL A 223 -10.96 8.27 -9.50
C VAL A 223 -11.73 6.94 -9.49
N ASP A 224 -13.01 6.96 -9.85
CA ASP A 224 -13.84 5.76 -9.91
C ASP A 224 -13.34 4.74 -10.94
N GLN A 225 -12.88 5.22 -12.10
CA GLN A 225 -12.28 4.39 -13.16
C GLN A 225 -10.96 3.74 -12.69
N PHE A 226 -10.06 4.52 -12.09
CA PHE A 226 -8.80 4.03 -11.56
C PHE A 226 -9.02 2.96 -10.49
N VAL A 227 -9.88 3.23 -9.50
CA VAL A 227 -10.22 2.30 -8.43
C VAL A 227 -10.78 0.99 -8.98
N LYS A 228 -11.77 1.05 -9.89
CA LYS A 228 -12.38 -0.15 -10.50
C LYS A 228 -11.35 -0.99 -11.27
N ALA A 229 -10.48 -0.36 -12.05
CA ALA A 229 -9.43 -1.05 -12.80
C ALA A 229 -8.41 -1.70 -11.85
N THR A 230 -8.03 -1.01 -10.77
CA THR A 230 -7.12 -1.55 -9.75
C THR A 230 -7.72 -2.74 -9.00
N ILE A 231 -9.01 -2.66 -8.63
CA ILE A 231 -9.73 -3.80 -8.02
C ILE A 231 -9.71 -5.01 -8.96
N LYS A 232 -10.01 -4.80 -10.25
CA LYS A 232 -9.92 -5.85 -11.27
C LYS A 232 -8.52 -6.46 -11.33
N GLY A 233 -7.47 -5.63 -11.19
CA GLY A 233 -6.09 -6.08 -11.09
C GLY A 233 -5.87 -6.99 -9.87
N TRP A 234 -6.29 -6.60 -8.68
CA TRP A 234 -6.17 -7.42 -7.47
C TRP A 234 -6.97 -8.73 -7.53
N GLU A 235 -8.18 -8.70 -8.11
CA GLU A 235 -8.96 -9.92 -8.32
C GLU A 235 -8.27 -10.88 -9.29
N TRP A 236 -7.65 -10.34 -10.35
CA TRP A 236 -6.84 -11.14 -11.27
C TRP A 236 -5.61 -11.75 -10.59
N VAL A 237 -4.88 -10.96 -9.77
CA VAL A 237 -3.73 -11.44 -8.96
C VAL A 237 -4.13 -12.62 -8.10
N ALA A 238 -5.27 -12.53 -7.42
CA ALA A 238 -5.74 -13.61 -6.55
C ALA A 238 -6.11 -14.89 -7.31
N ALA A 239 -6.54 -14.78 -8.57
CA ALA A 239 -6.86 -15.90 -9.44
C ALA A 239 -5.62 -16.48 -10.16
N HIS A 240 -4.58 -15.66 -10.37
CA HIS A 240 -3.41 -16.00 -11.20
C HIS A 240 -2.09 -15.63 -10.50
N PRO A 241 -1.81 -16.17 -9.28
CA PRO A 241 -0.64 -15.73 -8.50
C PRO A 241 0.70 -16.07 -9.16
N LYS A 242 0.78 -17.14 -9.96
CA LYS A 242 2.02 -17.52 -10.66
C LYS A 242 2.36 -16.55 -11.78
N GLU A 243 1.40 -16.25 -12.63
CA GLU A 243 1.55 -15.33 -13.76
C GLU A 243 1.80 -13.89 -13.26
N THR A 244 1.26 -13.55 -12.09
CA THR A 244 1.49 -12.28 -11.42
C THR A 244 2.97 -12.05 -11.13
N LEU A 245 3.71 -13.08 -10.75
CA LEU A 245 5.13 -12.94 -10.42
C LEU A 245 5.97 -12.51 -11.61
N ASP A 246 5.67 -12.97 -12.82
CA ASP A 246 6.38 -12.55 -14.02
C ASP A 246 6.17 -11.05 -14.26
N ILE A 247 4.94 -10.55 -14.05
CA ILE A 247 4.60 -9.12 -14.14
C ILE A 247 5.36 -8.34 -13.05
N VAL A 248 5.31 -8.76 -11.79
CA VAL A 248 6.04 -8.13 -10.69
C VAL A 248 7.53 -8.03 -10.99
N MET A 249 8.16 -9.14 -11.42
CA MET A 249 9.57 -9.17 -11.75
C MET A 249 9.92 -8.28 -12.94
N LEU A 250 9.00 -8.07 -13.88
CA LEU A 250 9.17 -7.11 -14.97
C LEU A 250 9.25 -5.67 -14.44
N TYR A 251 8.28 -5.25 -13.60
CA TYR A 251 8.26 -3.90 -13.01
C TYR A 251 9.50 -3.66 -12.12
N MET A 252 9.92 -4.66 -11.36
CA MET A 252 11.15 -4.57 -10.56
C MET A 252 12.38 -4.34 -11.44
N ARG A 253 12.53 -5.06 -12.55
CA ARG A 253 13.64 -4.84 -13.51
C ARG A 253 13.60 -3.44 -14.12
N GLN A 254 12.42 -2.96 -14.52
CA GLN A 254 12.25 -1.62 -15.09
C GLN A 254 12.64 -0.49 -14.12
N THR A 255 12.47 -0.70 -12.83
CA THR A 255 12.81 0.27 -11.78
C THR A 255 14.21 0.07 -11.18
N GLY A 256 14.97 -0.92 -11.63
CA GLY A 256 16.27 -1.27 -11.06
C GLY A 256 16.19 -1.86 -9.65
N THR A 257 15.01 -2.33 -9.22
CA THR A 257 14.85 -2.97 -7.92
C THR A 257 15.29 -4.43 -7.99
N HIS A 258 16.22 -4.83 -7.11
CA HIS A 258 16.75 -6.19 -7.07
C HIS A 258 16.06 -7.03 -6.01
N SER A 259 15.58 -8.22 -6.39
CA SER A 259 15.07 -9.26 -5.49
C SER A 259 15.10 -10.61 -6.23
N ASN A 260 14.73 -11.68 -5.52
CA ASN A 260 14.59 -13.01 -6.12
C ASN A 260 13.12 -13.45 -6.13
N LEU A 261 12.83 -14.40 -7.01
CA LEU A 261 11.47 -14.90 -7.23
C LEU A 261 10.84 -15.45 -5.93
N SER A 262 11.62 -16.19 -5.12
CA SER A 262 11.11 -16.78 -3.87
C SER A 262 10.70 -15.71 -2.84
N ALA A 263 11.43 -14.60 -2.76
CA ALA A 263 11.07 -13.49 -1.89
C ALA A 263 9.77 -12.81 -2.37
N GLN A 264 9.61 -12.65 -3.69
CA GLN A 264 8.40 -12.04 -4.24
C GLN A 264 7.19 -12.99 -4.17
N GLN A 265 7.40 -14.30 -4.31
CA GLN A 265 6.37 -15.30 -4.07
C GLN A 265 5.89 -15.25 -2.61
N TRP A 266 6.81 -15.30 -1.64
CA TRP A 266 6.47 -15.14 -0.22
C TRP A 266 5.66 -13.86 0.03
N MET A 267 6.15 -12.74 -0.50
CA MET A 267 5.49 -11.45 -0.34
C MET A 267 4.07 -11.48 -0.92
N LEU A 268 3.91 -12.00 -2.14
CA LEU A 268 2.60 -12.09 -2.80
C LEU A 268 1.62 -12.94 -1.98
N ASP A 269 2.07 -14.11 -1.50
CA ASP A 269 1.25 -15.03 -0.72
C ASP A 269 0.77 -14.39 0.60
N GLU A 270 1.64 -13.64 1.27
CA GLU A 270 1.28 -12.93 2.49
C GLU A 270 0.38 -11.71 2.20
N CYS A 271 0.66 -10.93 1.16
CA CYS A 271 -0.17 -9.79 0.76
C CYS A 271 -1.59 -10.21 0.37
N LEU A 272 -1.76 -11.34 -0.32
CA LEU A 272 -3.09 -11.87 -0.66
C LEU A 272 -3.95 -12.17 0.58
N LYS A 273 -3.34 -12.58 1.69
CA LYS A 273 -4.05 -12.78 2.97
C LYS A 273 -4.53 -11.45 3.55
N LEU A 274 -3.75 -10.37 3.37
CA LEU A 274 -4.11 -9.05 3.89
C LEU A 274 -5.28 -8.39 3.13
N LEU A 275 -5.58 -8.82 1.90
CA LEU A 275 -6.77 -8.36 1.15
C LEU A 275 -8.09 -8.83 1.77
N VAL A 276 -8.03 -9.86 2.62
CA VAL A 276 -9.23 -10.50 3.18
C VAL A 276 -9.66 -9.76 4.44
N HIS A 277 -10.91 -9.32 4.48
CA HIS A 277 -11.50 -8.70 5.66
C HIS A 277 -11.62 -9.71 6.80
N PRO A 278 -11.10 -9.42 8.01
CA PRO A 278 -10.94 -10.41 9.08
C PRO A 278 -12.26 -11.01 9.57
N LYS A 279 -13.35 -10.23 9.54
CA LYS A 279 -14.66 -10.69 10.03
C LYS A 279 -15.47 -11.44 8.97
N THR A 280 -15.40 -11.00 7.71
CA THR A 280 -16.23 -11.59 6.65
C THR A 280 -15.55 -12.74 5.91
N GLY A 281 -14.23 -12.85 6.01
CA GLY A 281 -13.45 -13.83 5.24
C GLY A 281 -13.44 -13.57 3.73
N LYS A 282 -13.91 -12.41 3.28
CA LYS A 282 -13.96 -12.02 1.86
C LYS A 282 -13.02 -10.85 1.59
N ARG A 283 -12.51 -10.75 0.37
CA ARG A 283 -11.77 -9.56 -0.04
C ARG A 283 -12.70 -8.33 0.02
N SER A 284 -12.17 -7.24 0.50
CA SER A 284 -12.85 -5.95 0.60
C SER A 284 -11.89 -4.85 0.15
N TYR A 285 -12.45 -3.81 -0.43
CA TYR A 285 -11.70 -2.65 -0.91
C TYR A 285 -12.22 -1.34 -0.30
N GLN A 286 -13.03 -1.45 0.74
CA GLN A 286 -13.49 -0.31 1.53
C GLN A 286 -12.76 -0.29 2.87
N LEU A 287 -12.46 0.90 3.37
CA LEU A 287 -11.89 1.06 4.70
C LEU A 287 -12.89 0.54 5.73
N ASP A 288 -12.47 -0.42 6.56
CA ASP A 288 -13.30 -0.95 7.64
C ASP A 288 -13.45 0.11 8.74
N PRO A 289 -14.69 0.51 9.09
CA PRO A 289 -14.91 1.51 10.13
C PRO A 289 -14.37 1.12 11.50
N GLU A 290 -14.47 -0.16 11.88
CA GLU A 290 -13.97 -0.62 13.19
C GLU A 290 -12.45 -0.61 13.26
N GLY A 291 -11.78 -1.06 12.17
CA GLY A 291 -10.33 -0.98 12.07
C GLY A 291 -9.82 0.46 12.04
N PHE A 292 -10.56 1.36 11.40
CA PHE A 292 -10.28 2.80 11.44
C PHE A 292 -10.43 3.37 12.86
N ASP A 293 -11.53 3.06 13.56
CA ASP A 293 -11.78 3.56 14.90
C ASP A 293 -10.75 3.05 15.90
N LEU A 294 -10.34 1.77 15.80
CA LEU A 294 -9.25 1.20 16.59
C LEU A 294 -7.93 1.95 16.35
N THR A 295 -7.59 2.22 15.08
CA THR A 295 -6.39 2.97 14.73
C THR A 295 -6.43 4.37 15.33
N ASN A 296 -7.55 5.06 15.16
CA ASN A 296 -7.78 6.41 15.68
C ASN A 296 -7.64 6.47 17.19
N GLN A 297 -8.24 5.52 17.90
CA GLN A 297 -8.15 5.41 19.35
C GLN A 297 -6.70 5.26 19.81
N ILE A 298 -5.95 4.31 19.23
CA ILE A 298 -4.55 4.05 19.63
C ILE A 298 -3.68 5.29 19.40
N LEU A 299 -3.83 5.94 18.25
CA LEU A 299 -3.03 7.10 17.89
C LEU A 299 -3.35 8.32 18.76
N CYS A 300 -4.61 8.55 19.11
CA CYS A 300 -5.01 9.62 20.04
C CYS A 300 -4.51 9.35 21.46
N GLU A 301 -4.78 8.16 22.02
CA GLU A 301 -4.37 7.79 23.37
C GLU A 301 -2.84 7.74 23.54
N GLY A 302 -2.11 7.39 22.47
CA GLY A 302 -0.65 7.41 22.42
C GLY A 302 -0.03 8.75 22.06
N GLY A 303 -0.85 9.81 21.91
CA GLY A 303 -0.38 11.19 21.67
C GLY A 303 0.28 11.40 20.29
N VAL A 304 -0.11 10.62 19.27
CA VAL A 304 0.30 10.82 17.88
C VAL A 304 -0.66 11.79 17.18
N LEU A 305 -1.96 11.57 17.34
CA LEU A 305 -2.97 12.51 16.85
C LEU A 305 -3.34 13.52 17.94
N LYS A 306 -3.50 14.79 17.57
CA LYS A 306 -3.94 15.89 18.45
C LYS A 306 -5.41 15.78 18.82
N LYS A 307 -6.20 15.20 17.89
CA LYS A 307 -7.66 14.98 18.05
C LYS A 307 -8.12 13.81 17.19
N PRO A 308 -9.25 13.17 17.54
CA PRO A 308 -9.84 12.13 16.71
C PRO A 308 -10.19 12.66 15.32
N ILE A 309 -9.87 11.85 14.30
CA ILE A 309 -10.30 12.06 12.92
C ILE A 309 -11.61 11.31 12.72
N THR A 310 -12.60 11.93 12.10
CA THR A 310 -13.84 11.24 11.77
C THR A 310 -13.67 10.35 10.53
N TYR A 311 -14.37 9.23 10.50
CA TYR A 311 -14.41 8.36 9.32
C TYR A 311 -14.80 9.12 8.03
N LYS A 312 -15.73 10.09 8.18
CA LYS A 312 -16.13 10.97 7.08
C LYS A 312 -14.98 11.84 6.57
N GLN A 313 -14.14 12.38 7.46
CA GLN A 313 -12.96 13.17 7.04
C GLN A 313 -11.98 12.34 6.22
N MET A 314 -11.89 11.03 6.50
CA MET A 314 -11.00 10.10 5.81
C MET A 314 -11.56 9.63 4.46
N THR A 315 -12.88 9.43 4.34
CA THR A 315 -13.49 8.72 3.20
C THR A 315 -14.34 9.61 2.29
N GLN A 316 -14.54 10.87 2.66
CA GLN A 316 -15.38 11.80 1.89
C GLN A 316 -14.64 13.12 1.64
N PRO A 317 -14.94 13.79 0.49
CA PRO A 317 -14.32 15.06 0.13
C PRO A 317 -14.80 16.25 0.98
#